data_e209449f7f9b89a3fb1615313b9de828
#
_entry.id   e209449f7f9b89a3fb1615313b9de828
#
_cell.length_a   1.000
_cell.length_b   1.000
_cell.length_c   1.000
_cell.angle_alpha   90.00
_cell.angle_beta   90.00
_cell.angle_gamma   90.00
#
_symmetry.space_group_name_H-M   'P 1'
#
loop_
_entity.id
_entity.type
_entity.pdbx_description
1 polymer ?
#
loop_
_entity_poly.entity_id
_entity_poly.type
_entity_poly.pdbx_seq_one_letter_code
_entity_poly.pdbx_strand_id
1 'polypeptide(L)'
;MTSWSLVLNSFRYYARSHIGTLLGVAVGAMVLVGALLVGESVRGSLRGMAEARLGKVELALPSNDRLFRAELAAQLQADLSADTAALLQLPGVAKRPSGESRANNVVVMGVDAAFWKLALEQPEFPEIPEDSIVINERLAKQLNVEVGNSINLRVHNPSQLSRDAPMAPIEDSTASLAQMEVLAIVSDAQFGRFSLQASQVPPYNAFVPLSQLQDAIEKPGMANLMLAGKATKPSDDPLGQAKAALARHWQLADAQAQLLELPGDKGIELRSPRVFIDPPLAKAALAVDTNATEVLTYFVNKIQIGERSTPYSMASALADFEPGTVWLNQWTADDLQAKVGDDVELSYYSVGTMRQLEERTGQFKVGGIIAMNDPRSDITLMPDFPGMTDSENCADWDTGFPMDLDAIRDKDEDYWDTFKGTPKAYISLATGQEIWSNRFGSLTAVRYAQSGSEAQEALGKKPVSYTHLTLPTKA
;
A
#
# COMPACT_ATOMS: atom_id res chain seq x y z
N MET A 1 -40.07 48.89 -57.43
CA MET A 1 -39.05 48.86 -56.28
C MET A 1 -38.70 47.42 -56.02
N THR A 2 -37.45 47.06 -56.14
CA THR A 2 -37.00 45.73 -55.89
C THR A 2 -36.86 45.52 -54.35
N SER A 3 -37.06 44.29 -53.85
CA SER A 3 -36.98 43.94 -52.41
C SER A 3 -35.65 44.41 -51.76
N TRP A 4 -34.57 44.39 -52.52
CA TRP A 4 -33.27 44.90 -52.10
C TRP A 4 -33.21 46.42 -51.88
N SER A 5 -33.88 47.21 -52.69
CA SER A 5 -33.92 48.69 -52.51
C SER A 5 -34.71 49.07 -51.25
N LEU A 6 -35.72 48.28 -50.87
CA LEU A 6 -36.47 48.45 -49.66
C LEU A 6 -35.66 48.14 -48.42
N VAL A 7 -34.87 47.05 -48.44
CA VAL A 7 -33.98 46.70 -47.39
C VAL A 7 -32.90 47.76 -47.17
N LEU A 8 -32.24 48.22 -48.22
CA LEU A 8 -31.24 49.29 -48.16
C LEU A 8 -31.76 50.61 -47.64
N ASN A 9 -32.95 51.02 -48.05
CA ASN A 9 -33.59 52.27 -47.58
C ASN A 9 -34.03 52.13 -46.11
N SER A 10 -34.51 50.96 -45.67
CA SER A 10 -34.85 50.69 -44.28
C SER A 10 -33.61 50.75 -43.44
N PHE A 11 -32.46 50.15 -43.89
CA PHE A 11 -31.21 50.23 -43.21
C PHE A 11 -30.69 51.65 -43.02
N ARG A 12 -30.80 52.48 -44.01
CA ARG A 12 -30.41 53.91 -43.91
C ARG A 12 -31.36 54.72 -43.01
N TYR A 13 -32.65 54.48 -43.05
CA TYR A 13 -33.61 55.21 -42.24
C TYR A 13 -33.46 54.89 -40.74
N TYR A 14 -33.27 53.62 -40.40
CA TYR A 14 -33.08 53.14 -39.01
C TYR A 14 -31.62 52.99 -38.59
N ALA A 15 -30.66 53.62 -39.28
CA ALA A 15 -29.25 53.47 -39.06
C ALA A 15 -28.83 53.67 -37.60
N ARG A 16 -29.43 54.68 -36.89
CA ARG A 16 -29.12 54.92 -35.47
C ARG A 16 -29.56 53.79 -34.57
N SER A 17 -30.70 53.17 -34.82
CA SER A 17 -31.22 52.03 -34.07
C SER A 17 -30.35 50.77 -34.35
N HIS A 18 -30.00 50.53 -35.61
CA HIS A 18 -29.15 49.42 -36.03
C HIS A 18 -27.73 49.52 -35.46
N ILE A 19 -27.15 50.73 -35.37
CA ILE A 19 -25.84 50.96 -34.74
C ILE A 19 -25.91 50.61 -33.26
N GLY A 20 -26.98 50.99 -32.54
CA GLY A 20 -27.16 50.61 -31.13
C GLY A 20 -27.25 49.11 -30.93
N THR A 21 -28.05 48.43 -31.75
CA THR A 21 -28.17 46.96 -31.71
C THR A 21 -26.84 46.28 -32.05
N LEU A 22 -26.13 46.76 -33.06
CA LEU A 22 -24.84 46.24 -33.50
C LEU A 22 -23.78 46.41 -32.40
N LEU A 23 -23.73 47.56 -31.74
CA LEU A 23 -22.85 47.78 -30.60
C LEU A 23 -23.20 46.89 -29.42
N GLY A 24 -24.49 46.70 -29.13
CA GLY A 24 -24.93 45.78 -28.06
C GLY A 24 -24.53 44.35 -28.36
N VAL A 25 -24.70 43.86 -29.58
CA VAL A 25 -24.30 42.53 -30.00
C VAL A 25 -22.76 42.40 -29.99
N ALA A 26 -22.06 43.42 -30.44
CA ALA A 26 -20.60 43.45 -30.46
C ALA A 26 -20.02 43.38 -29.03
N VAL A 27 -20.57 44.14 -28.07
CA VAL A 27 -20.17 44.11 -26.66
C VAL A 27 -20.50 42.74 -26.05
N GLY A 28 -21.70 42.21 -26.31
CA GLY A 28 -22.08 40.88 -25.86
C GLY A 28 -21.16 39.78 -26.40
N ALA A 29 -20.85 39.81 -27.69
CA ALA A 29 -19.91 38.90 -28.32
C ALA A 29 -18.48 39.05 -27.74
N MET A 30 -18.04 40.30 -27.53
CA MET A 30 -16.70 40.57 -26.93
C MET A 30 -16.58 40.00 -25.51
N VAL A 31 -17.62 40.16 -24.68
CA VAL A 31 -17.63 39.59 -23.31
C VAL A 31 -17.62 38.07 -23.35
N LEU A 32 -18.47 37.45 -24.20
CA LEU A 32 -18.52 36.00 -24.33
C LEU A 32 -17.20 35.42 -24.87
N VAL A 33 -16.67 35.99 -25.95
CA VAL A 33 -15.40 35.53 -26.53
C VAL A 33 -14.24 35.79 -25.56
N GLY A 34 -14.22 36.92 -24.87
CA GLY A 34 -13.23 37.22 -23.85
C GLY A 34 -13.26 36.21 -22.70
N ALA A 35 -14.44 35.87 -22.20
CA ALA A 35 -14.61 34.87 -21.15
C ALA A 35 -14.12 33.46 -21.59
N LEU A 36 -14.46 33.06 -22.85
CA LEU A 36 -14.01 31.80 -23.42
C LEU A 36 -12.50 31.77 -23.62
N LEU A 37 -11.89 32.86 -24.10
CA LEU A 37 -10.44 32.95 -24.28
C LEU A 37 -9.67 32.89 -22.94
N VAL A 38 -10.20 33.57 -21.90
CA VAL A 38 -9.60 33.48 -20.56
C VAL A 38 -9.72 32.04 -20.04
N GLY A 39 -10.89 31.40 -20.19
CA GLY A 39 -11.08 30.01 -19.79
C GLY A 39 -10.13 29.05 -20.50
N GLU A 40 -9.93 29.22 -21.81
CA GLU A 40 -9.02 28.38 -22.59
C GLU A 40 -7.55 28.67 -22.25
N SER A 41 -7.19 29.92 -22.01
CA SER A 41 -5.84 30.29 -21.56
C SER A 41 -5.49 29.67 -20.20
N VAL A 42 -6.44 29.71 -19.25
CA VAL A 42 -6.26 29.07 -17.94
C VAL A 42 -6.12 27.55 -18.08
N ARG A 43 -6.96 26.91 -18.89
CA ARG A 43 -6.85 25.47 -19.16
C ARG A 43 -5.51 25.12 -19.81
N GLY A 44 -5.08 25.89 -20.80
CA GLY A 44 -3.79 25.70 -21.47
C GLY A 44 -2.62 25.84 -20.50
N SER A 45 -2.66 26.83 -19.63
CA SER A 45 -1.64 27.02 -18.60
C SER A 45 -1.61 25.87 -17.57
N LEU A 46 -2.78 25.44 -17.08
CA LEU A 46 -2.87 24.31 -16.15
C LEU A 46 -2.40 23.00 -16.81
N ARG A 47 -2.76 22.79 -18.07
CA ARG A 47 -2.31 21.64 -18.83
C ARG A 47 -0.79 21.66 -19.05
N GLY A 48 -0.22 22.79 -19.45
CA GLY A 48 1.22 22.96 -19.59
C GLY A 48 1.98 22.71 -18.30
N MET A 49 1.46 23.16 -17.14
CA MET A 49 2.02 22.85 -15.83
C MET A 49 1.94 21.37 -15.50
N ALA A 50 0.85 20.69 -15.85
CA ALA A 50 0.70 19.26 -15.63
C ALA A 50 1.64 18.45 -16.52
N GLU A 51 1.77 18.82 -17.81
CA GLU A 51 2.68 18.19 -18.75
C GLU A 51 4.14 18.39 -18.33
N ALA A 52 4.53 19.60 -17.90
CA ALA A 52 5.87 19.86 -17.39
C ALA A 52 6.18 19.03 -16.14
N ARG A 53 5.20 18.83 -15.25
CA ARG A 53 5.34 18.03 -14.05
C ARG A 53 5.47 16.53 -14.32
N LEU A 54 4.73 16.01 -15.27
CA LEU A 54 4.69 14.57 -15.61
C LEU A 54 5.72 14.17 -16.67
N GLY A 55 6.31 15.13 -17.37
CA GLY A 55 7.24 14.84 -18.45
C GLY A 55 6.59 14.00 -19.56
N LYS A 56 7.28 12.92 -19.96
CA LYS A 56 6.80 11.96 -20.98
C LYS A 56 5.95 10.83 -20.40
N VAL A 57 5.63 10.86 -19.11
CA VAL A 57 4.85 9.79 -18.44
C VAL A 57 3.41 9.81 -18.91
N GLU A 58 2.92 8.68 -19.43
CA GLU A 58 1.53 8.46 -19.83
C GLU A 58 0.77 7.55 -18.86
N LEU A 59 1.46 6.54 -18.28
CA LEU A 59 0.87 5.60 -17.36
C LEU A 59 1.68 5.56 -16.07
N ALA A 60 0.99 5.40 -14.95
CA ALA A 60 1.61 5.23 -13.65
C ALA A 60 0.87 4.15 -12.85
N LEU A 61 1.62 3.33 -12.11
CA LEU A 61 1.12 2.35 -11.15
C LEU A 61 1.67 2.72 -9.76
N PRO A 62 0.98 3.57 -9.00
CA PRO A 62 1.33 3.82 -7.61
C PRO A 62 0.77 2.69 -6.73
N SER A 63 1.61 2.08 -5.92
CA SER A 63 1.18 1.07 -4.94
C SER A 63 1.23 1.57 -3.49
N ASN A 64 1.63 2.82 -3.29
CA ASN A 64 1.75 3.49 -1.98
C ASN A 64 2.60 2.68 -0.99
N ASP A 65 1.99 2.10 0.06
CA ASP A 65 2.69 1.33 1.09
C ASP A 65 3.00 -0.12 0.66
N ARG A 66 2.57 -0.53 -0.53
CA ARG A 66 2.87 -1.87 -1.07
C ARG A 66 4.11 -1.82 -1.93
N LEU A 67 4.93 -2.82 -1.78
CA LEU A 67 6.13 -2.98 -2.58
C LEU A 67 5.93 -4.08 -3.63
N PHE A 68 6.46 -3.88 -4.81
CA PHE A 68 6.55 -4.85 -5.90
C PHE A 68 7.99 -4.90 -6.40
N ARG A 69 8.35 -5.92 -7.17
CA ARG A 69 9.70 -6.09 -7.73
C ARG A 69 10.02 -4.97 -8.73
N ALA A 70 11.11 -4.27 -8.53
CA ALA A 70 11.58 -3.23 -9.47
C ALA A 70 11.83 -3.79 -10.87
N GLU A 71 12.26 -5.06 -10.98
CA GLU A 71 12.47 -5.78 -12.25
C GLU A 71 11.22 -5.82 -13.15
N LEU A 72 10.03 -5.75 -12.56
CA LEU A 72 8.76 -5.72 -13.30
C LEU A 72 8.73 -4.59 -14.33
N ALA A 73 9.39 -3.46 -14.08
CA ALA A 73 9.47 -2.36 -15.04
C ALA A 73 10.19 -2.80 -16.33
N ALA A 74 11.31 -3.50 -16.21
CA ALA A 74 12.05 -4.00 -17.39
C ALA A 74 11.25 -5.05 -18.18
N GLN A 75 10.50 -5.90 -17.48
CA GLN A 75 9.61 -6.90 -18.12
C GLN A 75 8.47 -6.22 -18.90
N LEU A 76 7.90 -5.17 -18.37
CA LEU A 76 6.82 -4.41 -19.01
C LEU A 76 7.30 -3.54 -20.19
N GLN A 77 8.56 -3.10 -20.18
CA GLN A 77 9.13 -2.27 -21.23
C GLN A 77 9.00 -2.94 -22.63
N ALA A 78 9.30 -4.23 -22.69
CA ALA A 78 9.21 -4.99 -23.94
C ALA A 78 7.75 -5.08 -24.44
N ASP A 79 6.81 -5.37 -23.56
CA ASP A 79 5.39 -5.55 -23.87
C ASP A 79 4.69 -4.25 -24.26
N LEU A 80 5.03 -3.16 -23.59
CA LEU A 80 4.46 -1.84 -23.84
C LEU A 80 5.15 -1.10 -25.00
N SER A 81 6.33 -1.54 -25.42
CA SER A 81 7.18 -0.81 -26.36
C SER A 81 7.37 0.66 -25.97
N ALA A 82 7.54 0.92 -24.67
CA ALA A 82 7.66 2.24 -24.06
C ALA A 82 8.79 2.24 -23.03
N ASP A 83 9.43 3.38 -22.81
CA ASP A 83 10.34 3.51 -21.68
C ASP A 83 9.56 3.33 -20.37
N THR A 84 10.07 2.49 -19.47
CA THR A 84 9.50 2.22 -18.16
C THR A 84 10.53 2.45 -17.08
N ALA A 85 10.10 2.89 -15.90
CA ALA A 85 10.96 3.07 -14.74
C ALA A 85 10.24 2.62 -13.47
N ALA A 86 10.96 1.91 -12.59
CA ALA A 86 10.54 1.60 -11.25
C ALA A 86 11.18 2.57 -10.26
N LEU A 87 10.41 3.07 -9.33
CA LEU A 87 10.85 4.01 -8.31
C LEU A 87 10.43 3.54 -6.92
N LEU A 88 11.22 3.93 -5.94
CA LEU A 88 10.85 3.82 -4.55
C LEU A 88 10.59 5.21 -3.99
N GLN A 89 9.33 5.57 -3.76
CA GLN A 89 8.91 6.88 -3.28
C GLN A 89 8.53 6.81 -1.80
N LEU A 90 9.25 7.54 -0.96
CA LEU A 90 9.05 7.55 0.48
C LEU A 90 8.90 8.98 1.00
N PRO A 91 8.04 9.21 2.02
CA PRO A 91 8.02 10.46 2.74
C PRO A 91 9.25 10.59 3.64
N GLY A 92 9.80 11.79 3.72
CA GLY A 92 10.99 12.01 4.51
C GLY A 92 11.17 13.42 5.00
N VAL A 93 12.29 13.62 5.67
CA VAL A 93 12.77 14.90 6.20
C VAL A 93 14.20 15.10 5.76
N ALA A 94 14.52 16.29 5.25
CA ALA A 94 15.88 16.69 4.92
C ALA A 94 16.37 17.77 5.85
N LYS A 95 17.64 17.71 6.27
CA LYS A 95 18.29 18.71 7.10
C LYS A 95 19.75 18.90 6.71
N ARG A 96 20.28 20.11 6.89
CA ARG A 96 21.73 20.33 6.82
C ARG A 96 22.42 19.63 8.00
N PRO A 97 23.65 19.14 7.83
CA PRO A 97 24.44 18.59 8.96
C PRO A 97 24.62 19.59 10.10
N SER A 98 24.73 20.90 9.81
CA SER A 98 24.81 22.00 10.82
C SER A 98 23.51 22.12 11.66
N GLY A 99 22.39 21.56 11.22
CA GLY A 99 21.10 21.66 11.93
C GLY A 99 20.36 22.99 11.74
N GLU A 100 20.92 23.97 11.03
CA GLU A 100 20.36 25.33 10.88
C GLU A 100 19.09 25.37 10.02
N SER A 101 18.93 24.46 9.08
CA SER A 101 17.79 24.42 8.19
C SER A 101 17.25 23.01 8.03
N ARG A 102 15.90 22.91 7.93
CA ARG A 102 15.15 21.67 7.82
C ARG A 102 13.99 21.82 6.84
N ALA A 103 13.75 20.79 6.08
CA ALA A 103 12.55 20.61 5.24
C ALA A 103 11.80 19.38 5.71
N ASN A 104 10.54 19.58 6.11
CA ASN A 104 9.61 18.48 6.40
C ASN A 104 8.81 18.16 5.13
N ASN A 105 8.21 16.99 5.07
CA ASN A 105 7.40 16.51 3.93
C ASN A 105 8.20 16.53 2.61
N VAL A 106 9.44 16.05 2.66
CA VAL A 106 10.26 15.82 1.47
C VAL A 106 9.79 14.52 0.83
N VAL A 107 9.60 14.54 -0.48
CA VAL A 107 9.37 13.34 -1.28
C VAL A 107 10.74 12.81 -1.70
N VAL A 108 11.18 11.74 -1.05
CA VAL A 108 12.44 11.07 -1.37
C VAL A 108 12.14 9.97 -2.38
N MET A 109 12.82 10.01 -3.51
CA MET A 109 12.65 9.07 -4.61
C MET A 109 13.97 8.37 -4.90
N GLY A 110 13.98 7.04 -4.71
CA GLY A 110 15.02 6.16 -5.24
C GLY A 110 14.77 5.97 -6.73
N VAL A 111 15.73 6.36 -7.55
CA VAL A 111 15.61 6.35 -9.02
C VAL A 111 16.86 5.75 -9.66
N ASP A 112 16.69 5.26 -10.89
CA ASP A 112 17.73 4.79 -11.78
C ASP A 112 17.81 5.63 -13.06
N ALA A 113 18.69 5.26 -13.99
CA ALA A 113 18.84 5.93 -15.27
C ALA A 113 17.57 5.90 -16.14
N ALA A 114 16.69 4.91 -15.96
CA ALA A 114 15.45 4.78 -16.73
C ALA A 114 14.45 5.90 -16.38
N PHE A 115 14.43 6.34 -15.14
CA PHE A 115 13.58 7.44 -14.70
C PHE A 115 13.85 8.73 -15.47
N TRP A 116 15.12 9.09 -15.66
CA TRP A 116 15.51 10.35 -16.30
C TRP A 116 15.17 10.38 -17.80
N LYS A 117 15.02 9.23 -18.47
CA LYS A 117 14.56 9.14 -19.87
C LYS A 117 13.14 9.67 -20.04
N LEU A 118 12.33 9.58 -18.98
CA LEU A 118 10.95 10.05 -18.98
C LEU A 118 10.83 11.57 -18.75
N ALA A 119 11.89 12.26 -18.36
CA ALA A 119 11.92 13.72 -18.22
C ALA A 119 11.80 14.41 -19.60
N LEU A 120 11.30 15.65 -19.63
CA LEU A 120 11.28 16.47 -20.85
C LEU A 120 12.69 16.75 -21.33
N GLU A 121 13.55 17.16 -20.40
CA GLU A 121 14.98 17.36 -20.60
C GLU A 121 15.75 16.42 -19.68
N GLN A 122 16.67 15.66 -20.26
CA GLN A 122 17.51 14.78 -19.47
C GLN A 122 18.59 15.60 -18.76
N PRO A 123 18.90 15.29 -17.50
CA PRO A 123 20.03 15.91 -16.82
C PRO A 123 21.36 15.44 -17.44
N GLU A 124 22.43 16.21 -17.18
CA GLU A 124 23.76 15.93 -17.73
C GLU A 124 24.41 14.66 -17.12
N PHE A 125 23.91 14.17 -16.00
CA PHE A 125 24.38 12.95 -15.35
C PHE A 125 23.48 11.75 -15.76
N PRO A 126 24.05 10.60 -16.13
CA PRO A 126 23.26 9.41 -16.49
C PRO A 126 22.70 8.66 -15.25
N GLU A 127 23.45 8.66 -14.17
CA GLU A 127 23.12 8.00 -12.91
C GLU A 127 23.56 8.86 -11.72
N ILE A 128 22.91 8.68 -10.59
CA ILE A 128 23.32 9.30 -9.33
C ILE A 128 24.28 8.32 -8.64
N PRO A 129 25.53 8.73 -8.34
CA PRO A 129 26.47 7.90 -7.59
C PRO A 129 25.98 7.64 -6.16
N GLU A 130 26.48 6.59 -5.51
CA GLU A 130 26.28 6.34 -4.09
C GLU A 130 26.71 7.58 -3.26
N ASP A 131 26.06 7.78 -2.14
CA ASP A 131 26.23 8.92 -1.24
C ASP A 131 26.00 10.30 -1.87
N SER A 132 25.39 10.33 -3.06
CA SER A 132 25.02 11.55 -3.77
C SER A 132 23.51 11.71 -3.85
N ILE A 133 23.09 12.99 -3.88
CA ILE A 133 21.68 13.36 -3.95
C ILE A 133 21.47 14.44 -5.02
N VAL A 134 20.38 14.30 -5.75
CA VAL A 134 19.87 15.34 -6.64
C VAL A 134 18.62 15.94 -5.99
N ILE A 135 18.53 17.27 -5.96
CA ILE A 135 17.39 17.95 -5.33
C ILE A 135 16.78 18.97 -6.28
N ASN A 136 15.52 19.32 -6.05
CA ASN A 136 14.92 20.39 -6.82
C ASN A 136 15.28 21.78 -6.26
N GLU A 137 15.10 22.82 -7.07
CA GLU A 137 15.38 24.20 -6.70
C GLU A 137 14.67 24.64 -5.42
N ARG A 138 13.44 24.14 -5.22
CA ARG A 138 12.65 24.50 -4.04
C ARG A 138 13.25 23.95 -2.75
N LEU A 139 13.71 22.71 -2.77
CA LEU A 139 14.39 22.11 -1.61
C LEU A 139 15.74 22.77 -1.36
N ALA A 140 16.49 23.07 -2.43
CA ALA A 140 17.76 23.79 -2.34
C ALA A 140 17.60 25.15 -1.65
N LYS A 141 16.59 25.93 -2.05
CA LYS A 141 16.25 27.21 -1.42
C LYS A 141 15.82 27.05 0.05
N GLN A 142 15.01 26.04 0.37
CA GLN A 142 14.55 25.78 1.74
C GLN A 142 15.70 25.44 2.69
N LEU A 143 16.63 24.63 2.21
CA LEU A 143 17.79 24.19 3.01
C LEU A 143 18.97 25.19 2.92
N ASN A 144 18.91 26.16 2.02
CA ASN A 144 19.99 27.07 1.69
C ASN A 144 21.29 26.32 1.35
N VAL A 145 21.21 25.38 0.38
CA VAL A 145 22.33 24.54 -0.07
C VAL A 145 22.59 24.74 -1.54
N GLU A 146 23.83 24.51 -1.94
CA GLU A 146 24.35 24.54 -3.30
C GLU A 146 24.96 23.18 -3.64
N VAL A 147 25.29 22.96 -4.92
CA VAL A 147 26.02 21.77 -5.39
C VAL A 147 27.32 21.61 -4.61
N GLY A 148 27.63 20.40 -4.18
CA GLY A 148 28.78 20.06 -3.33
C GLY A 148 28.53 20.20 -1.81
N ASN A 149 27.37 20.73 -1.38
CA ASN A 149 27.01 20.72 0.05
C ASN A 149 26.46 19.33 0.45
N SER A 150 26.52 19.03 1.76
CA SER A 150 25.96 17.79 2.28
C SER A 150 24.59 17.98 2.90
N ILE A 151 23.72 16.96 2.76
CA ILE A 151 22.38 16.88 3.32
C ILE A 151 22.22 15.53 4.05
N ASN A 152 21.54 15.54 5.19
CA ASN A 152 21.08 14.33 5.86
C ASN A 152 19.61 14.12 5.56
N LEU A 153 19.25 12.93 5.06
CA LEU A 153 17.89 12.50 4.87
C LEU A 153 17.47 11.52 5.97
N ARG A 154 16.23 11.63 6.39
CA ARG A 154 15.54 10.58 7.16
C ARG A 154 14.26 10.24 6.42
N VAL A 155 14.08 8.98 6.08
CA VAL A 155 12.90 8.46 5.40
C VAL A 155 12.11 7.57 6.34
N HIS A 156 10.79 7.53 6.16
CA HIS A 156 9.94 6.58 6.87
C HIS A 156 9.94 5.26 6.10
N ASN A 157 10.24 4.17 6.79
CA ASN A 157 10.13 2.84 6.19
C ASN A 157 8.67 2.56 5.84
N PRO A 158 8.39 1.96 4.67
CA PRO A 158 7.07 1.48 4.37
C PRO A 158 6.72 0.37 5.36
N SER A 159 5.70 0.60 6.18
CA SER A 159 5.23 -0.42 7.11
C SER A 159 4.64 -1.60 6.32
N GLN A 160 5.02 -2.83 6.66
CA GLN A 160 4.41 -4.03 6.08
C GLN A 160 2.91 -4.07 6.38
N LEU A 161 2.54 -3.69 7.60
CA LEU A 161 1.17 -3.43 8.01
C LEU A 161 0.89 -1.94 7.87
N SER A 162 -0.24 -1.60 7.25
CA SER A 162 -0.70 -0.21 7.26
C SER A 162 -0.85 0.24 8.73
N ARG A 163 -0.44 1.46 9.05
CA ARG A 163 -0.64 2.07 10.40
C ARG A 163 -2.09 2.01 10.89
N ASP A 164 -3.01 1.75 9.99
CA ASP A 164 -4.44 1.61 10.26
C ASP A 164 -4.86 0.13 10.36
N ALA A 165 -3.95 -0.82 10.26
CA ALA A 165 -4.27 -2.22 10.42
C ALA A 165 -4.35 -2.55 11.92
N PRO A 166 -5.30 -3.42 12.33
CA PRO A 166 -5.22 -4.00 13.65
C PRO A 166 -3.87 -4.71 13.77
N MET A 167 -3.19 -4.55 14.87
CA MET A 167 -1.88 -5.18 15.15
C MET A 167 -0.70 -4.65 14.30
N ALA A 168 -0.78 -3.41 13.82
CA ALA A 168 0.38 -2.77 13.19
C ALA A 168 1.38 -2.32 14.28
N PRO A 169 2.66 -2.70 14.19
CA PRO A 169 3.68 -2.23 15.12
C PRO A 169 3.76 -0.70 15.10
N ILE A 170 3.96 -0.09 16.27
CA ILE A 170 4.08 1.38 16.41
C ILE A 170 5.43 1.89 15.92
N GLU A 171 6.37 1.01 15.65
CA GLU A 171 7.70 1.43 15.23
C GLU A 171 7.63 2.43 14.08
N ASP A 172 7.96 3.69 14.42
CA ASP A 172 8.42 4.69 13.46
C ASP A 172 9.81 4.24 12.96
N SER A 173 9.85 3.11 12.25
CA SER A 173 11.08 2.66 11.64
C SER A 173 11.47 3.70 10.59
N THR A 174 12.50 4.45 10.90
CA THR A 174 13.05 5.47 10.00
C THR A 174 14.46 5.05 9.59
N ALA A 175 14.71 5.02 8.29
CA ALA A 175 16.05 4.89 7.76
C ALA A 175 16.71 6.26 7.60
N SER A 176 18.00 6.32 7.81
CA SER A 176 18.79 7.55 7.70
C SER A 176 19.86 7.40 6.64
N LEU A 177 19.88 8.33 5.68
CA LEU A 177 20.93 8.51 4.70
C LEU A 177 21.71 9.78 5.12
N ALA A 178 22.91 9.59 5.67
CA ALA A 178 23.70 10.67 6.22
C ALA A 178 24.73 11.19 5.22
N GLN A 179 25.04 12.48 5.28
CA GLN A 179 26.08 13.14 4.52
C GLN A 179 26.00 12.97 2.98
N MET A 180 24.78 12.90 2.44
CA MET A 180 24.56 12.85 0.99
C MET A 180 25.06 14.13 0.33
N GLU A 181 25.99 14.05 -0.61
CA GLU A 181 26.52 15.19 -1.35
C GLU A 181 25.53 15.63 -2.44
N VAL A 182 25.23 16.92 -2.52
CA VAL A 182 24.37 17.49 -3.57
C VAL A 182 25.11 17.46 -4.90
N LEU A 183 24.80 16.49 -5.74
CA LEU A 183 25.37 16.34 -7.09
C LEU A 183 24.85 17.40 -8.04
N ALA A 184 23.54 17.67 -8.00
CA ALA A 184 22.89 18.59 -8.92
C ALA A 184 21.59 19.15 -8.32
N ILE A 185 21.20 20.34 -8.84
CA ILE A 185 19.89 20.95 -8.57
C ILE A 185 19.15 20.98 -9.89
N VAL A 186 18.02 20.20 -9.97
CA VAL A 186 17.27 20.01 -11.20
C VAL A 186 16.14 21.00 -11.38
N SER A 187 15.94 21.41 -12.62
CA SER A 187 14.87 22.30 -13.08
C SER A 187 13.52 21.55 -13.20
N ASP A 188 12.44 22.30 -13.42
CA ASP A 188 11.11 21.74 -13.64
C ASP A 188 11.07 20.80 -14.86
N ALA A 189 11.81 21.12 -15.95
CA ALA A 189 11.91 20.28 -17.15
C ALA A 189 12.65 18.95 -16.91
N GLN A 190 13.50 18.92 -15.88
CA GLN A 190 14.27 17.78 -15.40
C GLN A 190 13.61 17.08 -14.21
N PHE A 191 12.29 17.03 -14.16
CA PHE A 191 11.51 16.43 -13.06
C PHE A 191 11.63 17.11 -11.69
N GLY A 192 12.12 18.34 -11.62
CA GLY A 192 12.19 19.07 -10.34
C GLY A 192 10.82 19.21 -9.66
N ARG A 193 9.72 19.24 -10.43
CA ARG A 193 8.34 19.31 -9.91
C ARG A 193 7.59 17.98 -10.04
N PHE A 194 8.26 16.88 -10.30
CA PHE A 194 7.60 15.60 -10.50
C PHE A 194 6.68 15.26 -9.32
N SER A 195 5.44 14.96 -9.63
CA SER A 195 4.43 14.49 -8.67
C SER A 195 3.22 13.94 -9.42
N LEU A 196 2.68 12.81 -8.98
CA LEU A 196 1.39 12.30 -9.47
C LEU A 196 0.20 13.04 -8.86
N GLN A 197 0.40 13.74 -7.74
CA GLN A 197 -0.67 14.50 -7.08
C GLN A 197 -0.81 15.89 -7.73
N ALA A 198 -2.06 16.26 -8.02
CA ALA A 198 -2.36 17.60 -8.50
C ALA A 198 -2.22 18.61 -7.35
N SER A 199 -1.12 19.39 -7.36
CA SER A 199 -0.88 20.45 -6.40
C SER A 199 -0.35 21.70 -7.10
N GLN A 200 -0.81 22.87 -6.68
CA GLN A 200 -0.28 24.15 -7.13
C GLN A 200 1.08 24.46 -6.50
N VAL A 201 1.34 23.89 -5.33
CA VAL A 201 2.60 24.06 -4.61
C VAL A 201 3.55 22.92 -5.00
N PRO A 202 4.71 23.22 -5.60
CA PRO A 202 5.68 22.17 -5.94
C PRO A 202 6.11 21.39 -4.68
N PRO A 203 6.30 20.07 -4.77
CA PRO A 203 6.85 19.29 -3.66
C PRO A 203 8.32 19.66 -3.40
N TYR A 204 8.83 19.29 -2.23
CA TYR A 204 10.26 19.17 -2.00
C TYR A 204 10.71 17.81 -2.50
N ASN A 205 11.37 17.74 -3.64
CA ASN A 205 11.84 16.50 -4.23
C ASN A 205 13.33 16.29 -3.97
N ALA A 206 13.65 15.07 -3.56
CA ALA A 206 15.01 14.58 -3.38
C ALA A 206 15.14 13.24 -4.10
N PHE A 207 16.12 13.10 -4.98
CA PHE A 207 16.38 11.90 -5.75
C PHE A 207 17.71 11.30 -5.31
N VAL A 208 17.70 10.02 -5.01
CA VAL A 208 18.86 9.24 -4.56
C VAL A 208 18.97 7.97 -5.41
N PRO A 209 20.10 7.26 -5.42
CA PRO A 209 20.19 5.96 -6.07
C PRO A 209 19.11 5.01 -5.56
N LEU A 210 18.44 4.30 -6.48
CA LEU A 210 17.38 3.35 -6.12
C LEU A 210 17.91 2.25 -5.20
N SER A 211 19.06 1.66 -5.55
CA SER A 211 19.71 0.61 -4.73
C SER A 211 20.00 1.09 -3.31
N GLN A 212 20.60 2.27 -3.16
CA GLN A 212 20.95 2.80 -1.85
C GLN A 212 19.72 3.06 -0.96
N LEU A 213 18.61 3.55 -1.54
CA LEU A 213 17.37 3.74 -0.78
C LEU A 213 16.74 2.40 -0.41
N GLN A 214 16.78 1.41 -1.29
CA GLN A 214 16.31 0.05 -1.06
C GLN A 214 17.08 -0.63 0.08
N ASP A 215 18.41 -0.50 0.08
CA ASP A 215 19.29 -1.07 1.11
C ASP A 215 19.04 -0.37 2.47
N ALA A 216 18.89 0.96 2.46
CA ALA A 216 18.61 1.73 3.67
C ALA A 216 17.31 1.31 4.38
N ILE A 217 16.31 0.83 3.64
CA ILE A 217 15.03 0.32 4.20
C ILE A 217 14.98 -1.21 4.26
N GLU A 218 16.08 -1.91 4.00
CA GLU A 218 16.18 -3.37 4.01
C GLU A 218 15.19 -4.07 3.05
N LYS A 219 14.95 -3.46 1.89
CA LYS A 219 14.06 -3.99 0.84
C LYS A 219 14.73 -3.97 -0.53
N PRO A 220 15.82 -4.71 -0.71
CA PRO A 220 16.55 -4.72 -1.99
C PRO A 220 15.65 -5.22 -3.14
N GLY A 221 15.79 -4.59 -4.30
CA GLY A 221 15.03 -4.93 -5.50
C GLY A 221 13.54 -4.57 -5.50
N MET A 222 13.05 -3.82 -4.51
CA MET A 222 11.65 -3.46 -4.38
C MET A 222 11.38 -2.01 -4.78
N ALA A 223 10.18 -1.75 -5.29
CA ALA A 223 9.67 -0.44 -5.71
C ALA A 223 8.20 -0.29 -5.29
N ASN A 224 7.70 0.94 -5.28
CA ASN A 224 6.28 1.22 -4.98
C ASN A 224 5.60 2.16 -5.99
N LEU A 225 6.35 2.56 -7.00
CA LEU A 225 5.83 3.38 -8.09
C LEU A 225 6.46 2.92 -9.40
N MET A 226 5.62 2.62 -10.39
CA MET A 226 6.06 2.33 -11.75
C MET A 226 5.51 3.39 -12.69
N LEU A 227 6.35 3.83 -13.59
CA LEU A 227 6.03 4.81 -14.62
C LEU A 227 6.26 4.20 -16.01
N ALA A 228 5.40 4.55 -16.95
CA ALA A 228 5.62 4.22 -18.35
C ALA A 228 5.39 5.47 -19.21
N GLY A 229 6.29 5.69 -20.13
CA GLY A 229 6.22 6.76 -21.12
C GLY A 229 5.30 6.40 -22.28
N LYS A 230 5.33 7.27 -23.29
CA LYS A 230 4.57 7.07 -24.51
C LYS A 230 5.09 5.84 -25.28
N ALA A 231 4.15 4.96 -25.64
CA ALA A 231 4.49 3.82 -26.47
C ALA A 231 4.97 4.25 -27.86
N THR A 232 6.00 3.59 -28.36
CA THR A 232 6.50 3.80 -29.73
C THR A 232 5.51 3.30 -30.78
N LYS A 233 4.68 2.30 -30.42
CA LYS A 233 3.58 1.81 -31.24
C LYS A 233 2.26 2.26 -30.61
N PRO A 234 1.51 3.17 -31.25
CA PRO A 234 0.22 3.62 -30.74
C PRO A 234 -0.74 2.44 -30.55
N SER A 235 -1.45 2.43 -29.44
CA SER A 235 -2.54 1.49 -29.14
C SER A 235 -3.83 2.27 -28.97
N ASP A 236 -4.95 1.72 -29.45
CA ASP A 236 -6.28 2.31 -29.23
C ASP A 236 -6.71 2.17 -27.76
N ASP A 237 -6.14 1.21 -27.01
CA ASP A 237 -6.37 1.00 -25.59
C ASP A 237 -5.05 0.79 -24.82
N PRO A 238 -4.29 1.85 -24.52
CA PRO A 238 -3.03 1.75 -23.79
C PRO A 238 -3.19 1.17 -22.39
N LEU A 239 -4.32 1.47 -21.74
CA LEU A 239 -4.61 0.98 -20.38
C LEU A 239 -4.90 -0.52 -20.37
N GLY A 240 -5.67 -1.02 -21.32
CA GLY A 240 -5.94 -2.45 -21.50
C GLY A 240 -4.66 -3.23 -21.81
N GLN A 241 -3.80 -2.67 -22.68
CA GLN A 241 -2.49 -3.26 -22.98
C GLN A 241 -1.61 -3.34 -21.72
N ALA A 242 -1.55 -2.27 -20.92
CA ALA A 242 -0.78 -2.26 -19.68
C ALA A 242 -1.31 -3.28 -18.65
N LYS A 243 -2.64 -3.39 -18.50
CA LYS A 243 -3.26 -4.41 -17.65
C LYS A 243 -2.93 -5.83 -18.10
N ALA A 244 -2.98 -6.09 -19.41
CA ALA A 244 -2.65 -7.41 -19.96
C ALA A 244 -1.16 -7.75 -19.78
N ALA A 245 -0.27 -6.77 -19.94
CA ALA A 245 1.16 -6.93 -19.69
C ALA A 245 1.44 -7.20 -18.19
N LEU A 246 0.84 -6.42 -17.30
CA LEU A 246 0.92 -6.67 -15.86
C LEU A 246 0.45 -8.08 -15.50
N ALA A 247 -0.70 -8.51 -15.99
CA ALA A 247 -1.24 -9.83 -15.68
C ALA A 247 -0.32 -10.98 -16.14
N ARG A 248 0.55 -10.77 -17.13
CA ARG A 248 1.53 -11.78 -17.59
C ARG A 248 2.76 -11.87 -16.70
N HIS A 249 3.21 -10.75 -16.14
CA HIS A 249 4.48 -10.66 -15.41
C HIS A 249 4.32 -10.54 -13.89
N TRP A 250 3.11 -10.28 -13.42
CA TRP A 250 2.81 -10.16 -12.00
C TRP A 250 2.98 -11.49 -11.29
N GLN A 251 3.70 -11.50 -10.17
CA GLN A 251 3.96 -12.68 -9.35
C GLN A 251 3.39 -12.50 -7.94
N LEU A 252 3.35 -13.57 -7.15
CA LEU A 252 2.91 -13.49 -5.75
C LEU A 252 3.73 -12.51 -4.93
N ALA A 253 5.03 -12.42 -5.19
CA ALA A 253 5.90 -11.44 -4.54
C ALA A 253 5.45 -9.99 -4.77
N ASP A 254 4.92 -9.68 -5.96
CA ASP A 254 4.39 -8.35 -6.29
C ASP A 254 3.05 -8.05 -5.57
N ALA A 255 2.35 -9.11 -5.14
CA ALA A 255 1.18 -9.02 -4.27
C ALA A 255 1.53 -9.07 -2.78
N GLN A 256 2.82 -9.09 -2.43
CA GLN A 256 3.31 -9.31 -1.06
C GLN A 256 2.70 -10.58 -0.45
N ALA A 257 2.68 -11.67 -1.21
CA ALA A 257 2.20 -12.98 -0.78
C ALA A 257 3.23 -14.05 -1.10
N GLN A 258 3.22 -15.11 -0.33
CA GLN A 258 4.13 -16.24 -0.49
C GLN A 258 3.43 -17.55 -0.22
N LEU A 259 3.90 -18.60 -0.88
CA LEU A 259 3.50 -19.98 -0.61
C LEU A 259 4.61 -20.64 0.23
N LEU A 260 4.25 -21.14 1.39
CA LEU A 260 5.14 -21.82 2.32
C LEU A 260 4.72 -23.27 2.48
N GLU A 261 5.67 -24.17 2.45
CA GLU A 261 5.44 -25.57 2.81
C GLU A 261 5.35 -25.69 4.32
N LEU A 262 4.27 -26.28 4.80
CA LEU A 262 4.06 -26.46 6.24
C LEU A 262 4.83 -27.70 6.74
N PRO A 263 5.43 -27.63 7.94
CA PRO A 263 6.17 -28.77 8.51
C PRO A 263 5.28 -29.99 8.73
N GLY A 264 5.83 -31.17 8.54
CA GLY A 264 5.14 -32.44 8.79
C GLY A 264 4.09 -32.81 7.73
N ASP A 265 4.37 -32.51 6.46
CA ASP A 265 3.50 -32.82 5.31
C ASP A 265 2.07 -32.29 5.43
N LYS A 266 1.88 -31.17 6.16
CA LYS A 266 0.59 -30.51 6.36
C LYS A 266 0.11 -29.74 5.14
N GLY A 267 0.87 -29.78 4.03
CA GLY A 267 0.54 -29.12 2.78
C GLY A 267 1.23 -27.76 2.59
N ILE A 268 0.66 -26.93 1.74
CA ILE A 268 1.17 -25.62 1.38
C ILE A 268 0.22 -24.53 1.89
N GLU A 269 0.77 -23.46 2.40
CA GLU A 269 -0.01 -22.33 2.89
C GLU A 269 0.32 -21.06 2.11
N LEU A 270 -0.69 -20.39 1.58
CA LEU A 270 -0.59 -19.03 1.10
C LEU A 270 -0.78 -18.07 2.28
N ARG A 271 0.22 -17.22 2.52
CA ARG A 271 0.17 -16.16 3.53
C ARG A 271 0.78 -14.85 3.02
N SER A 272 0.55 -13.80 3.76
CA SER A 272 1.11 -12.47 3.48
C SER A 272 1.85 -11.95 4.70
N PRO A 273 3.03 -11.31 4.55
CA PRO A 273 3.69 -10.59 5.63
C PRO A 273 2.86 -9.41 6.16
N ARG A 274 1.74 -9.10 5.50
CA ARG A 274 0.75 -8.12 5.93
C ARG A 274 -0.33 -8.71 6.84
N VAL A 275 -0.15 -9.93 7.33
CA VAL A 275 -1.08 -10.71 8.13
C VAL A 275 -2.35 -11.10 7.35
N PHE A 276 -3.10 -10.12 6.85
CA PHE A 276 -4.32 -10.36 6.09
C PHE A 276 -4.04 -10.51 4.60
N ILE A 277 -4.70 -11.51 3.98
CA ILE A 277 -4.66 -11.71 2.53
C ILE A 277 -5.68 -10.76 1.87
N ASP A 278 -5.24 -10.02 0.87
CA ASP A 278 -6.13 -9.13 0.11
C ASP A 278 -7.34 -9.89 -0.46
N PRO A 279 -8.57 -9.34 -0.36
CA PRO A 279 -9.77 -10.05 -0.80
C PRO A 279 -9.74 -10.57 -2.24
N PRO A 280 -9.20 -9.85 -3.26
CA PRO A 280 -9.07 -10.40 -4.60
C PRO A 280 -8.12 -11.60 -4.67
N LEU A 281 -7.01 -11.55 -3.92
CA LEU A 281 -6.05 -12.65 -3.87
C LEU A 281 -6.63 -13.86 -3.13
N ALA A 282 -7.31 -13.66 -2.00
CA ALA A 282 -7.99 -14.71 -1.25
C ALA A 282 -9.03 -15.43 -2.14
N LYS A 283 -9.86 -14.65 -2.84
CA LYS A 283 -10.84 -15.20 -3.80
C LYS A 283 -10.17 -16.01 -4.90
N ALA A 284 -9.09 -15.51 -5.46
CA ALA A 284 -8.33 -16.21 -6.51
C ALA A 284 -7.69 -17.50 -5.97
N ALA A 285 -7.12 -17.44 -4.77
CA ALA A 285 -6.51 -18.59 -4.10
C ALA A 285 -7.52 -19.72 -3.84
N LEU A 286 -8.70 -19.37 -3.34
CA LEU A 286 -9.78 -20.35 -3.11
C LEU A 286 -10.34 -20.95 -4.41
N ALA A 287 -10.28 -20.22 -5.52
CA ALA A 287 -10.71 -20.73 -6.82
C ALA A 287 -9.72 -21.72 -7.45
N VAL A 288 -8.48 -21.80 -6.94
CA VAL A 288 -7.44 -22.73 -7.43
C VAL A 288 -7.75 -24.17 -7.06
N ASP A 289 -8.22 -24.39 -5.83
CA ASP A 289 -8.56 -25.71 -5.30
C ASP A 289 -9.84 -25.59 -4.43
N THR A 290 -10.86 -26.33 -4.77
CA THR A 290 -12.13 -26.37 -4.03
C THR A 290 -12.02 -26.98 -2.65
N ASN A 291 -10.91 -27.67 -2.37
CA ASN A 291 -10.63 -28.27 -1.06
C ASN A 291 -9.68 -27.39 -0.23
N ALA A 292 -9.37 -26.17 -0.72
CA ALA A 292 -8.55 -25.24 0.05
C ALA A 292 -9.24 -24.87 1.37
N THR A 293 -8.46 -24.84 2.45
CA THR A 293 -8.94 -24.51 3.79
C THR A 293 -8.68 -23.03 4.10
N GLU A 294 -9.72 -22.35 4.51
CA GLU A 294 -9.65 -20.95 4.93
C GLU A 294 -9.23 -20.84 6.40
N VAL A 295 -8.31 -19.96 6.68
CA VAL A 295 -7.82 -19.69 8.04
C VAL A 295 -7.90 -18.20 8.33
N LEU A 296 -8.51 -17.85 9.46
CA LEU A 296 -8.48 -16.50 10.01
C LEU A 296 -8.03 -16.56 11.47
N THR A 297 -6.78 -16.23 11.72
CA THR A 297 -6.24 -16.17 13.10
C THR A 297 -6.12 -14.71 13.52
N TYR A 298 -6.58 -14.43 14.72
CA TYR A 298 -6.63 -13.10 15.29
C TYR A 298 -6.06 -13.08 16.70
N PHE A 299 -5.56 -11.93 17.11
CA PHE A 299 -5.06 -11.72 18.46
C PHE A 299 -6.22 -11.29 19.39
N VAL A 300 -6.37 -11.94 20.51
CA VAL A 300 -7.35 -11.62 21.54
C VAL A 300 -6.66 -11.15 22.82
N ASN A 301 -7.16 -10.05 23.38
CA ASN A 301 -6.58 -9.45 24.57
C ASN A 301 -6.81 -10.33 25.81
N LYS A 302 -7.98 -11.00 25.85
CA LYS A 302 -8.38 -11.77 27.00
C LYS A 302 -9.39 -12.84 26.63
N ILE A 303 -9.25 -14.02 27.24
CA ILE A 303 -10.24 -15.10 27.26
C ILE A 303 -10.71 -15.24 28.71
N GLN A 304 -11.99 -15.06 28.98
CA GLN A 304 -12.52 -15.01 30.33
C GLN A 304 -13.70 -15.94 30.55
N ILE A 305 -13.70 -16.66 31.69
CA ILE A 305 -14.81 -17.47 32.18
C ILE A 305 -15.08 -17.08 33.64
N GLY A 306 -16.20 -16.41 33.90
CA GLY A 306 -16.49 -15.85 35.22
C GLY A 306 -15.40 -14.87 35.67
N GLU A 307 -14.74 -15.16 36.82
CA GLU A 307 -13.65 -14.31 37.34
C GLU A 307 -12.25 -14.74 36.84
N ARG A 308 -12.14 -15.87 36.14
CA ARG A 308 -10.85 -16.39 35.67
C ARG A 308 -10.58 -15.93 34.23
N SER A 309 -9.35 -15.51 33.97
CA SER A 309 -8.94 -15.07 32.63
C SER A 309 -7.52 -15.47 32.29
N THR A 310 -7.28 -15.67 31.01
CA THR A 310 -5.94 -15.75 30.41
C THR A 310 -5.75 -14.57 29.47
N PRO A 311 -4.65 -13.81 29.64
CA PRO A 311 -4.37 -12.66 28.80
C PRO A 311 -3.77 -13.08 27.46
N TYR A 312 -3.78 -12.20 26.53
CA TYR A 312 -3.04 -12.18 25.26
C TYR A 312 -2.83 -13.53 24.60
N SER A 313 -3.66 -13.85 23.62
CA SER A 313 -3.70 -15.17 23.01
C SER A 313 -4.03 -15.09 21.52
N MET A 314 -3.64 -16.11 20.76
CA MET A 314 -4.18 -16.32 19.43
C MET A 314 -5.52 -17.06 19.51
N ALA A 315 -6.48 -16.63 18.68
CA ALA A 315 -7.72 -17.32 18.44
C ALA A 315 -7.87 -17.55 16.94
N SER A 316 -8.17 -18.78 16.53
CA SER A 316 -8.33 -19.16 15.11
C SER A 316 -9.77 -19.44 14.76
N ALA A 317 -10.21 -18.87 13.66
CA ALA A 317 -11.51 -19.15 13.07
C ALA A 317 -11.34 -20.10 11.87
N LEU A 318 -11.99 -21.25 11.95
CA LEU A 318 -11.91 -22.35 10.98
C LEU A 318 -13.32 -22.86 10.64
N ALA A 319 -13.45 -23.54 9.50
CA ALA A 319 -14.74 -24.03 9.02
C ALA A 319 -15.32 -25.16 9.88
N ASP A 320 -14.49 -25.89 10.63
CA ASP A 320 -14.88 -27.10 11.39
C ASP A 320 -15.69 -26.82 12.65
N PHE A 321 -15.85 -25.54 13.04
CA PHE A 321 -16.50 -25.16 14.28
C PHE A 321 -17.88 -24.53 14.06
N GLU A 322 -18.79 -24.75 15.01
CA GLU A 322 -20.15 -24.22 14.95
C GLU A 322 -20.26 -22.77 15.39
N PRO A 323 -21.10 -21.94 14.75
CA PRO A 323 -21.35 -20.57 15.17
C PRO A 323 -21.84 -20.48 16.63
N GLY A 324 -21.40 -19.43 17.34
CA GLY A 324 -21.78 -19.19 18.75
C GLY A 324 -21.07 -20.07 19.76
N THR A 325 -20.19 -20.99 19.31
CA THR A 325 -19.37 -21.80 20.19
C THR A 325 -17.90 -21.42 20.09
N VAL A 326 -17.17 -21.64 21.18
CA VAL A 326 -15.70 -21.57 21.23
C VAL A 326 -15.16 -22.90 21.73
N TRP A 327 -14.16 -23.41 21.05
CA TRP A 327 -13.40 -24.55 21.54
C TRP A 327 -12.10 -24.05 22.12
N LEU A 328 -11.71 -24.55 23.29
CA LEU A 328 -10.48 -24.15 23.97
C LEU A 328 -9.45 -25.27 23.83
N ASN A 329 -8.16 -24.90 23.71
CA ASN A 329 -7.14 -25.94 23.86
C ASN A 329 -7.09 -26.42 25.33
N GLN A 330 -6.50 -27.58 25.54
CA GLN A 330 -6.45 -28.22 26.87
C GLN A 330 -5.80 -27.34 27.92
N TRP A 331 -4.70 -26.66 27.58
CA TRP A 331 -4.01 -25.77 28.51
C TRP A 331 -4.93 -24.62 29.00
N THR A 332 -5.63 -23.98 28.07
CA THR A 332 -6.55 -22.88 28.41
C THR A 332 -7.77 -23.38 29.19
N ALA A 333 -8.27 -24.58 28.83
CA ALA A 333 -9.36 -25.18 29.58
C ALA A 333 -8.97 -25.49 31.04
N ASP A 334 -7.76 -26.01 31.25
CA ASP A 334 -7.22 -26.28 32.58
C ASP A 334 -6.98 -24.98 33.37
N ASP A 335 -6.39 -23.96 32.73
CA ASP A 335 -6.13 -22.66 33.35
C ASP A 335 -7.41 -21.95 33.80
N LEU A 336 -8.43 -21.96 32.95
CA LEU A 336 -9.74 -21.34 33.24
C LEU A 336 -10.70 -22.28 34.00
N GLN A 337 -10.32 -23.55 34.20
CA GLN A 337 -11.19 -24.62 34.73
C GLN A 337 -12.51 -24.71 33.93
N ALA A 338 -12.41 -24.59 32.61
CA ALA A 338 -13.52 -24.56 31.69
C ALA A 338 -14.20 -25.92 31.56
N LYS A 339 -15.52 -25.90 31.41
CA LYS A 339 -16.35 -27.05 31.11
C LYS A 339 -17.19 -26.78 29.86
N VAL A 340 -17.50 -27.81 29.10
CA VAL A 340 -18.42 -27.70 27.97
C VAL A 340 -19.76 -27.13 28.47
N GLY A 341 -20.23 -26.07 27.77
CA GLY A 341 -21.44 -25.31 28.12
C GLY A 341 -21.21 -24.04 28.91
N ASP A 342 -20.00 -23.80 29.47
CA ASP A 342 -19.70 -22.55 30.18
C ASP A 342 -19.76 -21.35 29.22
N ASP A 343 -20.12 -20.18 29.75
CA ASP A 343 -20.08 -18.93 29.01
C ASP A 343 -18.66 -18.35 29.00
N VAL A 344 -18.18 -18.02 27.82
CA VAL A 344 -16.82 -17.46 27.59
C VAL A 344 -16.93 -16.12 26.91
N GLU A 345 -16.15 -15.16 27.40
CA GLU A 345 -15.97 -13.87 26.79
C GLU A 345 -14.58 -13.77 26.14
N LEU A 346 -14.54 -13.38 24.86
CA LEU A 346 -13.31 -13.04 24.13
C LEU A 346 -13.24 -11.53 23.97
N SER A 347 -12.21 -10.89 24.51
CA SER A 347 -11.93 -9.46 24.31
C SER A 347 -10.85 -9.31 23.23
N TYR A 348 -11.06 -8.40 22.29
CA TYR A 348 -10.14 -8.16 21.17
C TYR A 348 -10.23 -6.70 20.72
N TYR A 349 -9.15 -6.20 20.07
CA TYR A 349 -9.18 -4.89 19.45
C TYR A 349 -9.74 -4.96 18.03
N SER A 350 -10.59 -4.00 17.70
CA SER A 350 -11.12 -3.77 16.35
C SER A 350 -10.84 -2.33 15.94
N VAL A 351 -10.66 -2.09 14.65
CA VAL A 351 -10.51 -0.73 14.12
C VAL A 351 -11.88 -0.09 13.98
N GLY A 352 -12.15 0.89 14.83
CA GLY A 352 -13.39 1.67 14.84
C GLY A 352 -13.40 2.81 13.83
N THR A 353 -14.43 3.65 13.94
CA THR A 353 -14.54 4.91 13.20
C THR A 353 -13.38 5.83 13.57
N MET A 354 -12.84 6.59 12.59
CA MET A 354 -11.65 7.44 12.74
C MET A 354 -10.33 6.68 13.03
N ARG A 355 -10.27 5.37 12.72
CA ARG A 355 -9.05 4.56 12.82
C ARG A 355 -8.51 4.41 14.25
N GLN A 356 -9.38 4.53 15.23
CA GLN A 356 -9.04 4.25 16.62
C GLN A 356 -9.24 2.76 16.90
N LEU A 357 -8.34 2.18 17.73
CA LEU A 357 -8.53 0.83 18.23
C LEU A 357 -9.61 0.88 19.33
N GLU A 358 -10.65 0.10 19.13
CA GLU A 358 -11.76 -0.08 20.08
C GLU A 358 -11.70 -1.51 20.61
N GLU A 359 -11.67 -1.66 21.92
CA GLU A 359 -11.81 -2.98 22.51
C GLU A 359 -13.28 -3.43 22.42
N ARG A 360 -13.47 -4.64 21.91
CA ARG A 360 -14.79 -5.29 21.77
C ARG A 360 -14.76 -6.64 22.44
N THR A 361 -15.94 -7.13 22.78
CA THR A 361 -16.13 -8.44 23.39
C THR A 361 -17.12 -9.27 22.59
N GLY A 362 -16.78 -10.56 22.41
CA GLY A 362 -17.65 -11.57 21.87
C GLY A 362 -18.05 -12.58 22.96
N GLN A 363 -19.34 -12.95 22.99
CA GLN A 363 -19.87 -13.94 23.95
C GLN A 363 -20.07 -15.27 23.26
N PHE A 364 -19.55 -16.33 23.85
CA PHE A 364 -19.59 -17.69 23.30
C PHE A 364 -19.90 -18.71 24.39
N LYS A 365 -20.24 -19.94 23.95
CA LYS A 365 -20.30 -21.10 24.85
C LYS A 365 -19.16 -22.06 24.55
N VAL A 366 -18.56 -22.65 25.57
CA VAL A 366 -17.58 -23.71 25.38
C VAL A 366 -18.24 -24.88 24.67
N GLY A 367 -17.89 -25.10 23.41
CA GLY A 367 -18.39 -26.21 22.58
C GLY A 367 -17.60 -27.52 22.82
N GLY A 368 -16.31 -27.38 23.20
CA GLY A 368 -15.45 -28.53 23.44
C GLY A 368 -14.03 -28.12 23.83
N ILE A 369 -13.20 -29.10 24.11
CA ILE A 369 -11.80 -28.96 24.48
C ILE A 369 -10.95 -29.74 23.49
N ILE A 370 -9.86 -29.13 22.99
CA ILE A 370 -8.92 -29.69 22.03
C ILE A 370 -7.64 -30.08 22.78
N ALA A 371 -7.25 -31.34 22.73
CA ALA A 371 -6.02 -31.77 23.32
C ALA A 371 -4.79 -31.10 22.65
N MET A 372 -3.71 -30.84 23.40
CA MET A 372 -2.50 -30.19 22.87
C MET A 372 -1.81 -30.99 21.74
N ASN A 373 -2.04 -32.30 21.67
CA ASN A 373 -1.52 -33.17 20.61
C ASN A 373 -2.50 -33.38 19.44
N ASP A 374 -3.66 -32.73 19.46
CA ASP A 374 -4.63 -32.78 18.36
C ASP A 374 -4.05 -32.03 17.15
N PRO A 375 -4.22 -32.50 15.90
CA PRO A 375 -3.76 -31.81 14.70
C PRO A 375 -4.27 -30.39 14.54
N ARG A 376 -5.40 -30.03 15.16
CA ARG A 376 -5.98 -28.68 15.17
C ARG A 376 -5.26 -27.73 16.12
N SER A 377 -4.57 -28.27 17.14
CA SER A 377 -3.69 -27.51 18.05
C SER A 377 -2.34 -27.25 17.35
N ASP A 378 -2.38 -26.40 16.32
CA ASP A 378 -1.30 -26.21 15.36
C ASP A 378 -0.66 -24.83 15.49
N ILE A 379 0.63 -24.79 15.83
CA ILE A 379 1.42 -23.56 15.91
C ILE A 379 1.44 -22.80 14.56
N THR A 380 1.37 -23.52 13.45
CA THR A 380 1.41 -22.88 12.11
C THR A 380 0.15 -22.08 11.78
N LEU A 381 -0.90 -22.15 12.61
CA LEU A 381 -2.08 -21.29 12.48
C LEU A 381 -1.81 -19.83 12.86
N MET A 382 -0.75 -19.57 13.63
CA MET A 382 -0.32 -18.22 13.92
C MET A 382 0.28 -17.59 12.65
N PRO A 383 -0.26 -16.46 12.16
CA PRO A 383 0.41 -15.71 11.11
C PRO A 383 1.69 -15.08 11.64
N ASP A 384 2.55 -14.65 10.72
CA ASP A 384 3.77 -13.95 11.06
C ASP A 384 3.43 -12.52 11.51
N PHE A 385 3.53 -12.27 12.82
CA PHE A 385 3.31 -10.95 13.42
C PHE A 385 4.66 -10.29 13.72
N PRO A 386 5.01 -9.21 13.00
CA PRO A 386 6.21 -8.45 13.32
C PRO A 386 6.20 -7.96 14.77
N GLY A 387 7.33 -8.07 15.48
CA GLY A 387 7.45 -7.67 16.88
C GLY A 387 6.91 -8.68 17.89
N MET A 388 6.39 -9.82 17.44
CA MET A 388 5.87 -10.89 18.29
C MET A 388 6.49 -12.25 17.94
N THR A 389 6.46 -12.61 16.66
CA THR A 389 6.96 -13.93 16.19
C THR A 389 8.46 -14.08 16.43
N ASP A 390 9.21 -12.97 16.36
CA ASP A 390 10.66 -12.92 16.54
C ASP A 390 11.09 -12.77 18.00
N SER A 391 10.14 -12.60 18.94
CA SER A 391 10.44 -12.39 20.36
C SER A 391 10.63 -13.72 21.09
N GLU A 392 11.66 -13.81 21.91
CA GLU A 392 11.91 -14.98 22.76
C GLU A 392 10.90 -15.04 23.92
N ASN A 393 10.59 -13.89 24.54
CA ASN A 393 9.70 -13.76 25.69
C ASN A 393 8.49 -12.88 25.38
N CYS A 394 7.36 -13.11 26.06
CA CYS A 394 6.18 -12.26 25.96
C CYS A 394 6.44 -10.83 26.45
N ALA A 395 7.35 -10.63 27.38
CA ALA A 395 7.73 -9.31 27.91
C ALA A 395 8.41 -8.42 26.85
N ASP A 396 8.98 -9.01 25.79
CA ASP A 396 9.66 -8.31 24.71
C ASP A 396 8.74 -8.05 23.50
N TRP A 397 7.45 -8.35 23.61
CA TRP A 397 6.51 -8.11 22.51
C TRP A 397 6.31 -6.62 22.22
N ASP A 398 6.53 -6.25 20.98
CA ASP A 398 6.20 -4.92 20.42
C ASP A 398 5.10 -5.05 19.36
N THR A 399 3.86 -5.05 19.80
CA THR A 399 2.69 -5.42 19.01
C THR A 399 1.97 -4.23 18.35
N GLY A 400 2.42 -2.99 18.60
CA GLY A 400 1.79 -1.81 18.04
C GLY A 400 0.37 -1.49 18.55
N PHE A 401 -0.13 -2.20 19.55
CA PHE A 401 -1.37 -1.89 20.25
C PHE A 401 -1.14 -1.90 21.77
N PRO A 402 -1.99 -1.20 22.53
CA PRO A 402 -1.81 -1.11 23.97
C PRO A 402 -1.87 -2.48 24.62
N MET A 403 -0.81 -2.89 25.31
CA MET A 403 -0.74 -4.09 26.10
C MET A 403 -0.39 -3.74 27.55
N ASP A 404 -1.02 -4.43 28.48
CA ASP A 404 -0.61 -4.46 29.87
C ASP A 404 0.28 -5.68 30.11
N LEU A 405 1.59 -5.49 29.97
CA LEU A 405 2.56 -6.57 30.13
C LEU A 405 2.58 -7.13 31.57
N ASP A 406 2.16 -6.33 32.56
CA ASP A 406 2.05 -6.79 33.96
C ASP A 406 0.92 -7.83 34.15
N ALA A 407 -0.01 -7.90 33.19
CA ALA A 407 -1.08 -8.91 33.20
C ALA A 407 -0.59 -10.31 32.76
N ILE A 408 0.60 -10.40 32.13
CA ILE A 408 1.20 -11.67 31.70
C ILE A 408 1.76 -12.40 32.94
N ARG A 409 1.36 -13.65 33.12
CA ARG A 409 1.75 -14.46 34.29
C ARG A 409 2.88 -15.40 33.89
N ASP A 410 3.67 -15.87 34.86
CA ASP A 410 4.75 -16.83 34.64
C ASP A 410 4.29 -18.06 33.81
N LYS A 411 3.09 -18.57 34.06
CA LYS A 411 2.51 -19.69 33.28
C LYS A 411 2.16 -19.34 31.83
N ASP A 412 1.94 -18.06 31.50
CA ASP A 412 1.72 -17.61 30.13
C ASP A 412 3.05 -17.54 29.38
N GLU A 413 4.14 -17.16 30.06
CA GLU A 413 5.53 -17.31 29.56
C GLU A 413 5.87 -18.77 29.31
N ASP A 414 5.62 -19.68 30.28
CA ASP A 414 5.83 -21.13 30.12
C ASP A 414 5.05 -21.69 28.90
N TYR A 415 3.81 -21.15 28.68
CA TYR A 415 3.04 -21.51 27.49
C TYR A 415 3.72 -21.04 26.21
N TRP A 416 4.19 -19.80 26.19
CA TRP A 416 4.88 -19.23 25.01
C TRP A 416 6.18 -20.01 24.72
N ASP A 417 6.95 -20.36 25.73
CA ASP A 417 8.18 -21.13 25.58
C ASP A 417 7.93 -22.51 24.98
N THR A 418 6.85 -23.16 25.39
CA THR A 418 6.53 -24.54 25.00
C THR A 418 5.74 -24.62 23.72
N PHE A 419 4.75 -23.75 23.53
CA PHE A 419 3.73 -23.85 22.48
C PHE A 419 3.72 -22.64 21.56
N LYS A 420 4.51 -21.61 21.84
CA LYS A 420 4.56 -20.33 21.10
C LYS A 420 3.14 -19.79 20.84
N GLY A 421 2.87 -19.30 19.63
CA GLY A 421 1.58 -18.76 19.23
C GLY A 421 0.49 -19.78 18.89
N THR A 422 0.59 -21.02 19.36
CA THR A 422 -0.51 -22.00 19.17
C THR A 422 -1.82 -21.39 19.70
N PRO A 423 -2.92 -21.40 18.92
CA PRO A 423 -4.16 -20.78 19.34
C PRO A 423 -4.70 -21.37 20.63
N LYS A 424 -5.13 -20.49 21.56
CA LYS A 424 -5.78 -20.90 22.82
C LYS A 424 -7.29 -21.10 22.64
N ALA A 425 -7.89 -20.52 21.57
CA ALA A 425 -9.31 -20.61 21.28
C ALA A 425 -9.57 -20.83 19.78
N TYR A 426 -10.65 -21.53 19.48
CA TYR A 426 -11.08 -21.82 18.11
C TYR A 426 -12.58 -21.53 17.99
N ILE A 427 -12.97 -20.80 16.94
CA ILE A 427 -14.35 -20.43 16.63
C ILE A 427 -14.71 -20.77 15.20
N SER A 428 -15.98 -20.67 14.83
CA SER A 428 -16.38 -20.86 13.44
C SER A 428 -15.81 -19.75 12.54
N LEU A 429 -15.42 -20.12 11.31
CA LEU A 429 -14.91 -19.16 10.33
C LEU A 429 -15.92 -18.03 10.09
N ALA A 430 -17.19 -18.36 9.95
CA ALA A 430 -18.24 -17.37 9.71
C ALA A 430 -18.31 -16.31 10.84
N THR A 431 -18.26 -16.76 12.10
CA THR A 431 -18.23 -15.85 13.24
C THR A 431 -16.94 -15.04 13.29
N GLY A 432 -15.78 -15.68 13.05
CA GLY A 432 -14.51 -14.97 12.99
C GLY A 432 -14.49 -13.88 11.90
N GLN A 433 -15.03 -14.19 10.73
CA GLN A 433 -15.16 -13.21 9.65
C GLN A 433 -16.12 -12.08 10.01
N GLU A 434 -17.20 -12.33 10.73
CA GLU A 434 -18.13 -11.31 11.19
C GLU A 434 -17.46 -10.32 12.15
N ILE A 435 -16.63 -10.80 13.09
CA ILE A 435 -16.09 -9.97 14.18
C ILE A 435 -14.68 -9.43 13.89
N TRP A 436 -13.87 -10.08 13.06
CA TRP A 436 -12.45 -9.74 12.82
C TRP A 436 -12.13 -9.30 11.40
N SER A 437 -13.08 -9.44 10.42
CA SER A 437 -12.83 -8.92 9.07
C SER A 437 -12.64 -7.41 9.09
N ASN A 438 -11.74 -6.96 8.26
CA ASN A 438 -11.42 -5.56 8.12
C ASN A 438 -11.15 -5.22 6.65
N ARG A 439 -10.82 -3.96 6.36
CA ARG A 439 -10.55 -3.51 4.98
C ARG A 439 -9.35 -4.17 4.32
N PHE A 440 -8.48 -4.82 5.09
CA PHE A 440 -7.29 -5.50 4.57
C PHE A 440 -7.55 -6.95 4.19
N GLY A 441 -8.59 -7.56 4.74
CA GLY A 441 -8.98 -8.93 4.44
C GLY A 441 -9.86 -9.57 5.49
N SER A 442 -10.30 -10.78 5.15
CA SER A 442 -11.10 -11.66 6.02
C SER A 442 -10.44 -13.03 6.24
N LEU A 443 -9.20 -13.20 5.78
CA LEU A 443 -8.39 -14.40 5.94
C LEU A 443 -6.94 -14.01 6.23
N THR A 444 -6.25 -14.80 7.05
CA THR A 444 -4.81 -14.69 7.31
C THR A 444 -4.02 -15.73 6.53
N ALA A 445 -4.64 -16.85 6.18
CA ALA A 445 -4.03 -17.88 5.35
C ALA A 445 -5.06 -18.66 4.51
N VAL A 446 -4.58 -19.26 3.42
CA VAL A 446 -5.30 -20.28 2.65
C VAL A 446 -4.40 -21.50 2.54
N ARG A 447 -4.88 -22.67 2.99
CA ARG A 447 -4.13 -23.93 3.03
C ARG A 447 -4.57 -24.89 1.95
N TYR A 448 -3.62 -25.57 1.37
CA TYR A 448 -3.79 -26.62 0.36
C TYR A 448 -3.21 -27.93 0.88
N ALA A 449 -3.96 -29.02 0.72
CA ALA A 449 -3.50 -30.35 1.15
C ALA A 449 -2.32 -30.91 0.34
N GLN A 450 -2.01 -30.30 -0.80
CA GLN A 450 -0.89 -30.68 -1.65
C GLN A 450 0.43 -30.24 -1.02
N SER A 451 1.49 -31.02 -1.19
CA SER A 451 2.83 -30.74 -0.71
C SER A 451 3.86 -30.89 -1.84
N GLY A 452 5.04 -30.31 -1.64
CA GLY A 452 6.18 -30.38 -2.57
C GLY A 452 6.32 -29.21 -3.51
N SER A 453 7.54 -29.01 -4.01
CA SER A 453 7.95 -27.86 -4.83
C SER A 453 7.16 -27.71 -6.15
N GLU A 454 6.79 -28.82 -6.79
CA GLU A 454 5.98 -28.79 -8.03
C GLU A 454 4.57 -28.26 -7.78
N ALA A 455 3.95 -28.69 -6.67
CA ALA A 455 2.64 -28.19 -6.26
C ALA A 455 2.70 -26.70 -5.89
N GLN A 456 3.75 -26.28 -5.19
CA GLN A 456 3.99 -24.88 -4.82
C GLN A 456 4.13 -24.00 -6.09
N GLU A 457 4.89 -24.44 -7.09
CA GLU A 457 5.04 -23.71 -8.35
C GLU A 457 3.73 -23.66 -9.15
N ALA A 458 3.00 -24.78 -9.21
CA ALA A 458 1.71 -24.85 -9.89
C ALA A 458 0.64 -23.96 -9.24
N LEU A 459 0.59 -23.93 -7.90
CA LEU A 459 -0.29 -23.05 -7.13
C LEU A 459 0.11 -21.57 -7.30
N GLY A 460 1.42 -21.26 -7.28
CA GLY A 460 1.91 -19.89 -7.41
C GLY A 460 1.56 -19.20 -8.73
N LYS A 461 1.42 -19.98 -9.82
CA LYS A 461 1.06 -19.45 -11.14
C LYS A 461 -0.44 -19.14 -11.30
N LYS A 462 -1.31 -19.82 -10.56
CA LYS A 462 -2.77 -19.74 -10.74
C LYS A 462 -3.42 -18.50 -10.10
N PRO A 463 -3.14 -18.11 -8.84
CA PRO A 463 -3.79 -16.96 -8.19
C PRO A 463 -3.48 -15.65 -8.88
N VAL A 464 -2.30 -15.54 -9.49
CA VAL A 464 -1.79 -14.30 -10.13
C VAL A 464 -2.62 -13.95 -11.37
N SER A 465 -3.09 -14.94 -12.13
CA SER A 465 -3.86 -14.71 -13.34
C SER A 465 -5.26 -14.10 -13.09
N TYR A 466 -5.74 -14.13 -11.85
CA TYR A 466 -7.06 -13.64 -11.48
C TYR A 466 -7.05 -12.30 -10.72
N THR A 467 -5.88 -11.79 -10.36
CA THR A 467 -5.80 -10.48 -9.66
C THR A 467 -6.19 -9.35 -10.61
N HIS A 468 -7.39 -8.83 -10.43
CA HIS A 468 -7.83 -7.61 -11.10
C HIS A 468 -7.09 -6.41 -10.48
N LEU A 469 -5.95 -6.07 -11.08
CA LEU A 469 -5.28 -4.82 -10.77
C LEU A 469 -6.18 -3.66 -11.20
N THR A 470 -6.74 -2.97 -10.23
CA THR A 470 -7.37 -1.68 -10.48
C THR A 470 -6.25 -0.65 -10.62
N LEU A 471 -5.80 -0.42 -11.87
CA LEU A 471 -4.94 0.72 -12.16
C LEU A 471 -5.73 2.00 -11.92
N PRO A 472 -5.17 3.00 -11.22
CA PRO A 472 -5.83 4.28 -11.11
C PRO A 472 -6.05 4.83 -12.51
N THR A 473 -7.32 5.07 -12.84
CA THR A 473 -7.69 5.78 -14.07
C THR A 473 -7.14 7.20 -14.01
N LYS A 474 -6.65 7.66 -15.14
CA LYS A 474 -6.25 9.05 -15.37
C LYS A 474 -7.24 10.00 -14.70
N ALA A 475 -6.79 10.75 -13.70
CA ALA A 475 -7.54 11.87 -13.13
C ALA A 475 -7.44 13.11 -14.05
#